data_d2df522f8326cbb23e17ea7adff2018f
#
_entry.id   d2df522f8326cbb23e17ea7adff2018f
#
_cell.length_a   1.000
_cell.length_b   1.000
_cell.length_c   1.000
_cell.angle_alpha   90.00
_cell.angle_beta   90.00
_cell.angle_gamma   90.00
#
_symmetry.space_group_name_H-M   'P 1'
#
loop_
_entity.id
_entity.type
_entity.pdbx_description
1 polymer ?
#
loop_
_entity_poly.entity_id
_entity_poly.type
_entity_poly.pdbx_seq_one_letter_code
_entity_poly.pdbx_strand_id
1 'polypeptide(L)'
;MARLVIPGRLPGLNEYTAACRTHPQAGAKMKKEAEEKVLVYIMQQLQGMKIVKPVKIEFIWVEKDMRRDPDNISGFGRKVILDALVRTGILQDDSRKYVISFEDSFSVDKANPRIEVKIEEVK
;
A
#
# COMPACT_ATOMS: atom_id res chain seq x y z
N MET A 1 -6.85 -16.53 -0.78
CA MET A 1 -5.59 -15.83 -1.02
C MET A 1 -5.76 -14.82 -2.14
N ALA A 2 -5.18 -13.65 -2.01
CA ALA A 2 -5.31 -12.60 -3.01
C ALA A 2 -3.97 -11.93 -3.30
N ARG A 3 -3.84 -11.39 -4.50
CA ARG A 3 -2.63 -10.70 -4.94
C ARG A 3 -3.01 -9.42 -5.69
N LEU A 4 -2.33 -8.33 -5.34
CA LEU A 4 -2.51 -7.02 -5.97
C LEU A 4 -1.15 -6.57 -6.49
N VAL A 5 -1.12 -6.05 -7.70
CA VAL A 5 0.10 -5.45 -8.27
C VAL A 5 -0.20 -4.02 -8.66
N ILE A 6 0.58 -3.09 -8.13
CA ILE A 6 0.46 -1.66 -8.39
C ILE A 6 1.71 -1.24 -9.17
N PRO A 7 1.60 -0.88 -10.45
CA PRO A 7 2.76 -0.42 -11.22
C PRO A 7 3.34 0.88 -10.68
N GLY A 8 4.65 1.04 -10.82
CA GLY A 8 5.34 2.24 -10.38
C GLY A 8 5.58 2.26 -8.88
N ARG A 9 5.53 3.45 -8.30
CA ARG A 9 5.75 3.63 -6.87
C ARG A 9 4.72 4.60 -6.27
N LEU A 10 4.61 4.55 -4.97
CA LEU A 10 3.87 5.56 -4.20
C LEU A 10 4.87 6.56 -3.61
N PRO A 11 4.42 7.76 -3.22
CA PRO A 11 5.29 8.71 -2.53
C PRO A 11 5.92 8.07 -1.30
N GLY A 12 7.12 8.50 -0.97
CA GLY A 12 7.80 8.07 0.23
C GLY A 12 7.33 8.83 1.46
N LEU A 13 7.67 8.31 2.63
CA LEU A 13 7.33 8.95 3.90
C LEU A 13 7.92 10.36 3.98
N ASN A 14 9.17 10.56 3.50
CA ASN A 14 9.83 11.86 3.53
C ASN A 14 9.08 12.89 2.67
N GLU A 15 8.59 12.47 1.49
CA GLU A 15 7.82 13.34 0.61
C GLU A 15 6.49 13.74 1.28
N TYR A 16 5.82 12.79 1.90
CA TYR A 16 4.56 13.03 2.59
C TYR A 16 4.74 13.96 3.80
N THR A 17 5.77 13.70 4.61
CA THR A 17 6.10 14.54 5.77
C THR A 17 6.40 15.97 5.33
N ALA A 18 7.19 16.14 4.27
CA ALA A 18 7.50 17.46 3.72
C ALA A 18 6.24 18.19 3.23
N ALA A 19 5.35 17.48 2.54
CA ALA A 19 4.08 18.06 2.07
C ALA A 19 3.23 18.52 3.24
N CYS A 20 3.12 17.73 4.31
CA CYS A 20 2.35 18.09 5.51
C CYS A 20 2.88 19.35 6.18
N ARG A 21 4.21 19.57 6.12
CA ARG A 21 4.84 20.76 6.72
C ARG A 21 4.73 22.02 5.86
N THR A 22 4.63 21.83 4.54
CA THR A 22 4.64 22.94 3.58
C THR A 22 3.30 23.69 3.55
N HIS A 23 2.20 22.94 3.57
CA HIS A 23 0.86 23.54 3.47
C HIS A 23 -0.15 22.59 4.17
N PRO A 24 -1.14 23.16 4.91
CA PRO A 24 -2.09 22.34 5.66
C PRO A 24 -2.82 21.27 4.82
N GLN A 25 -3.03 21.53 3.54
CA GLN A 25 -3.78 20.62 2.68
C GLN A 25 -2.90 19.78 1.74
N ALA A 26 -1.60 20.07 1.66
CA ALA A 26 -0.71 19.39 0.71
C ALA A 26 -0.55 17.91 1.04
N GLY A 27 -0.43 17.56 2.32
CA GLY A 27 -0.35 16.16 2.74
C GLY A 27 -1.65 15.40 2.45
N ALA A 28 -2.79 16.02 2.74
CA ALA A 28 -4.10 15.41 2.47
C ALA A 28 -4.30 15.16 0.98
N LYS A 29 -3.90 16.12 0.14
CA LYS A 29 -3.98 15.97 -1.32
C LYS A 29 -3.09 14.84 -1.82
N MET A 30 -1.85 14.77 -1.34
CA MET A 30 -0.91 13.71 -1.71
C MET A 30 -1.47 12.33 -1.35
N LYS A 31 -2.02 12.18 -0.15
CA LYS A 31 -2.62 10.93 0.30
C LYS A 31 -3.83 10.56 -0.55
N LYS A 32 -4.70 11.52 -0.85
CA LYS A 32 -5.87 11.28 -1.68
C LYS A 32 -5.48 10.79 -3.07
N GLU A 33 -4.53 11.45 -3.72
CA GLU A 33 -4.06 11.07 -5.05
C GLU A 33 -3.41 9.68 -5.04
N ALA A 34 -2.60 9.38 -4.04
CA ALA A 34 -1.98 8.07 -3.90
C ALA A 34 -3.04 6.97 -3.69
N GLU A 35 -4.03 7.23 -2.85
CA GLU A 35 -5.11 6.31 -2.58
C GLU A 35 -5.97 6.06 -3.83
N GLU A 36 -6.27 7.10 -4.60
CA GLU A 36 -7.01 6.99 -5.85
C GLU A 36 -6.27 6.12 -6.87
N LYS A 37 -4.95 6.24 -6.96
CA LYS A 37 -4.14 5.36 -7.79
C LYS A 37 -4.30 3.90 -7.39
N VAL A 38 -4.18 3.61 -6.11
CA VAL A 38 -4.30 2.24 -5.59
C VAL A 38 -5.71 1.69 -5.83
N LEU A 39 -6.74 2.52 -5.65
CA LEU A 39 -8.14 2.12 -5.86
C LEU A 39 -8.37 1.57 -7.27
N VAL A 40 -7.77 2.18 -8.29
CA VAL A 40 -7.92 1.71 -9.67
C VAL A 40 -7.47 0.25 -9.80
N TYR A 41 -6.33 -0.10 -9.23
CA TYR A 41 -5.78 -1.45 -9.34
C TYR A 41 -6.54 -2.45 -8.45
N ILE A 42 -7.02 -2.01 -7.30
CA ILE A 42 -7.89 -2.84 -6.46
C ILE A 42 -9.17 -3.19 -7.22
N MET A 43 -9.81 -2.22 -7.84
CA MET A 43 -11.04 -2.44 -8.59
C MET A 43 -10.82 -3.38 -9.77
N GLN A 44 -9.67 -3.29 -10.43
CA GLN A 44 -9.35 -4.17 -11.55
C GLN A 44 -9.03 -5.60 -11.12
N GLN A 45 -8.36 -5.78 -9.99
CA GLN A 45 -7.75 -7.07 -9.63
C GLN A 45 -8.47 -7.80 -8.49
N LEU A 46 -9.17 -7.09 -7.61
CA LEU A 46 -9.78 -7.66 -6.41
C LEU A 46 -11.29 -7.39 -6.33
N GLN A 47 -11.93 -7.08 -7.45
CA GLN A 47 -13.35 -6.74 -7.47
C GLN A 47 -14.20 -7.86 -6.86
N GLY A 48 -15.11 -7.49 -5.96
CA GLY A 48 -16.02 -8.44 -5.33
C GLY A 48 -15.44 -9.26 -4.20
N MET A 49 -14.13 -9.11 -3.92
CA MET A 49 -13.50 -9.82 -2.83
C MET A 49 -13.88 -9.22 -1.49
N LYS A 50 -14.06 -10.08 -0.48
CA LYS A 50 -14.26 -9.65 0.91
C LYS A 50 -13.40 -10.50 1.83
N ILE A 51 -12.66 -9.84 2.72
CA ILE A 51 -11.85 -10.49 3.73
C ILE A 51 -12.69 -10.58 4.99
N VAL A 52 -13.02 -11.81 5.41
CA VAL A 52 -13.86 -12.05 6.58
C VAL A 52 -13.11 -12.70 7.73
N LYS A 53 -11.88 -13.15 7.49
CA LYS A 53 -11.03 -13.79 8.50
C LYS A 53 -9.77 -12.95 8.69
N PRO A 54 -9.06 -13.12 9.82
CA PRO A 54 -7.77 -12.45 9.99
C PRO A 54 -6.79 -12.82 8.89
N VAL A 55 -5.98 -11.86 8.46
CA VAL A 55 -5.04 -12.04 7.36
C VAL A 55 -3.62 -11.64 7.75
N LYS A 56 -2.67 -12.20 7.02
CA LYS A 56 -1.30 -11.72 6.93
C LYS A 56 -1.16 -11.03 5.58
N ILE A 57 -0.45 -9.91 5.56
CA ILE A 57 -0.23 -9.16 4.34
C ILE A 57 1.27 -9.05 4.10
N GLU A 58 1.69 -9.42 2.91
CA GLU A 58 3.08 -9.26 2.49
C GLU A 58 3.16 -8.16 1.44
N PHE A 59 4.01 -7.16 1.70
CA PHE A 59 4.28 -6.08 0.76
C PHE A 59 5.66 -6.31 0.16
N ILE A 60 5.73 -6.37 -1.17
CA ILE A 60 6.99 -6.49 -1.91
C ILE A 60 7.17 -5.19 -2.66
N TRP A 61 8.13 -4.39 -2.20
CA TRP A 61 8.41 -3.07 -2.74
C TRP A 61 9.53 -3.20 -3.75
N VAL A 62 9.19 -3.14 -5.04
CA VAL A 62 10.16 -3.27 -6.13
C VAL A 62 10.47 -1.86 -6.66
N GLU A 63 11.64 -1.34 -6.27
CA GLU A 63 12.08 0.01 -6.60
C GLU A 63 12.90 0.02 -7.89
N LYS A 64 13.06 1.18 -8.48
CA LYS A 64 13.89 1.35 -9.68
C LYS A 64 15.38 1.38 -9.36
N ASP A 65 15.75 1.69 -8.13
CA ASP A 65 17.14 1.82 -7.67
C ASP A 65 17.21 1.68 -6.14
N MET A 66 18.37 1.92 -5.57
CA MET A 66 18.65 1.75 -4.13
C MET A 66 18.60 3.05 -3.33
N ARG A 67 18.03 4.13 -3.90
CA ARG A 67 18.13 5.46 -3.27
C ARG A 67 17.30 5.64 -2.02
N ARG A 68 16.11 5.04 -1.97
CA ARG A 68 15.20 5.23 -0.82
C ARG A 68 15.42 4.16 0.23
N ASP A 69 15.45 4.56 1.49
CA ASP A 69 15.56 3.63 2.62
C ASP A 69 14.24 2.90 2.87
N PRO A 70 14.27 1.73 3.53
CA PRO A 70 13.05 0.93 3.76
C PRO A 70 11.90 1.70 4.41
N ASP A 71 12.15 2.46 5.47
CA ASP A 71 11.08 3.23 6.12
C ASP A 71 10.46 4.26 5.18
N ASN A 72 11.29 4.90 4.37
CA ASN A 72 10.81 5.87 3.39
C ASN A 72 9.93 5.22 2.33
N ILE A 73 10.30 4.03 1.88
CA ILE A 73 9.54 3.28 0.86
C ILE A 73 8.17 2.87 1.40
N SER A 74 8.14 2.23 2.57
CA SER A 74 6.95 1.55 3.07
C SER A 74 6.08 2.37 4.01
N GLY A 75 6.64 3.36 4.69
CA GLY A 75 5.96 4.04 5.79
C GLY A 75 4.66 4.73 5.40
N PHE A 76 4.63 5.41 4.28
CA PHE A 76 3.43 6.05 3.78
C PHE A 76 2.61 5.10 2.89
N GLY A 77 3.27 4.38 1.99
CA GLY A 77 2.60 3.50 1.02
C GLY A 77 1.78 2.40 1.66
N ARG A 78 2.27 1.80 2.74
CA ARG A 78 1.51 0.77 3.45
C ARG A 78 0.18 1.32 3.97
N LYS A 79 0.21 2.49 4.58
CA LYS A 79 -1.01 3.12 5.09
C LYS A 79 -2.00 3.42 3.97
N VAL A 80 -1.51 3.92 2.84
CA VAL A 80 -2.34 4.20 1.66
C VAL A 80 -3.03 2.93 1.16
N ILE A 81 -2.28 1.84 1.05
CA ILE A 81 -2.83 0.57 0.54
C ILE A 81 -3.87 0.00 1.51
N LEU A 82 -3.58 0.00 2.82
CA LEU A 82 -4.54 -0.49 3.82
C LEU A 82 -5.81 0.35 3.82
N ASP A 83 -5.69 1.66 3.79
CA ASP A 83 -6.87 2.55 3.76
C ASP A 83 -7.69 2.35 2.49
N ALA A 84 -7.03 2.12 1.35
CA ALA A 84 -7.73 1.83 0.10
C ALA A 84 -8.49 0.50 0.14
N LEU A 85 -7.91 -0.53 0.75
CA LEU A 85 -8.59 -1.82 0.94
C LEU A 85 -9.82 -1.69 1.85
N VAL A 86 -9.73 -0.86 2.89
CA VAL A 86 -10.88 -0.58 3.76
C VAL A 86 -11.95 0.21 3.01
N ARG A 87 -11.54 1.23 2.28
CA ARG A 87 -12.47 2.10 1.54
C ARG A 87 -13.27 1.34 0.49
N THR A 88 -12.70 0.32 -0.14
CA THR A 88 -13.39 -0.52 -1.13
C THR A 88 -14.27 -1.60 -0.49
N GLY A 89 -14.22 -1.76 0.83
CA GLY A 89 -14.99 -2.79 1.53
C GLY A 89 -14.37 -4.19 1.46
N ILE A 90 -13.20 -4.33 0.85
CA ILE A 90 -12.50 -5.61 0.79
C ILE A 90 -12.00 -6.01 2.18
N LEU A 91 -11.37 -5.07 2.88
CA LEU A 91 -10.95 -5.23 4.26
C LEU A 91 -11.92 -4.44 5.13
N GLN A 92 -12.51 -5.08 6.12
CA GLN A 92 -13.51 -4.41 6.96
C GLN A 92 -12.89 -3.31 7.80
N ASP A 93 -11.66 -3.53 8.30
CA ASP A 93 -10.93 -2.60 9.14
C ASP A 93 -9.47 -3.01 9.11
N ASP A 94 -8.55 -2.06 9.30
CA ASP A 94 -7.12 -2.33 9.32
C ASP A 94 -6.57 -2.59 10.73
N SER A 95 -7.45 -2.81 11.69
CA SER A 95 -7.06 -3.14 13.07
C SER A 95 -6.48 -4.55 13.19
N ARG A 96 -5.86 -4.82 14.35
CA ARG A 96 -5.26 -6.13 14.62
C ARG A 96 -6.27 -7.29 14.62
N LYS A 97 -7.55 -6.98 14.68
CA LYS A 97 -8.60 -7.99 14.56
C LYS A 97 -8.60 -8.64 13.17
N TYR A 98 -8.29 -7.86 12.13
CA TYR A 98 -8.29 -8.33 10.75
C TYR A 98 -6.91 -8.46 10.15
N VAL A 99 -5.98 -7.60 10.52
CA VAL A 99 -4.59 -7.66 10.04
C VAL A 99 -3.70 -8.05 11.22
N ILE A 100 -3.32 -9.31 11.27
CA ILE A 100 -2.55 -9.84 12.41
C ILE A 100 -1.05 -9.74 12.21
N SER A 101 -0.59 -9.62 10.98
CA SER A 101 0.82 -9.35 10.71
C SER A 101 1.00 -8.83 9.30
N PHE A 102 2.09 -8.12 9.08
CA PHE A 102 2.53 -7.79 7.74
C PHE A 102 4.05 -7.87 7.66
N GLU A 103 4.55 -8.16 6.46
CA GLU A 103 5.96 -8.23 6.17
C GLU A 103 6.26 -7.30 5.01
N ASP A 104 7.40 -6.63 5.06
CA ASP A 104 7.90 -5.81 3.97
C ASP A 104 9.21 -6.42 3.46
N SER A 105 9.32 -6.54 2.16
CA SER A 105 10.58 -6.88 1.51
C SER A 105 10.86 -5.88 0.39
N PHE A 106 12.13 -5.70 0.07
CA PHE A 106 12.58 -4.64 -0.82
C PHE A 106 13.50 -5.24 -1.88
N SER A 107 13.27 -4.88 -3.13
CA SER A 107 14.09 -5.33 -4.24
C SER A 107 14.18 -4.23 -5.30
N VAL A 108 14.99 -4.45 -6.32
CA VAL A 108 15.19 -3.49 -7.40
C VAL A 108 14.90 -4.18 -8.72
N ASP A 109 14.06 -3.52 -9.53
CA ASP A 109 13.85 -3.87 -10.93
C ASP A 109 13.66 -2.57 -11.69
N LYS A 110 14.74 -2.08 -12.29
CA LYS A 110 14.76 -0.81 -12.98
C LYS A 110 13.75 -0.75 -14.14
N ALA A 111 13.53 -1.89 -14.80
CA ALA A 111 12.64 -1.95 -15.95
C ALA A 111 11.16 -1.99 -15.57
N ASN A 112 10.86 -2.47 -14.36
CA ASN A 112 9.48 -2.65 -13.93
C ASN A 112 9.31 -2.42 -12.43
N PRO A 113 9.49 -1.17 -11.95
CA PRO A 113 9.20 -0.83 -10.56
C PRO A 113 7.72 -1.08 -10.27
N ARG A 114 7.42 -1.65 -9.11
CA ARG A 114 6.04 -1.99 -8.75
C ARG A 114 5.93 -2.29 -7.27
N ILE A 115 4.70 -2.38 -6.80
CA ILE A 115 4.38 -2.85 -5.45
C ILE A 115 3.53 -4.09 -5.61
N GLU A 116 3.95 -5.19 -5.01
CA GLU A 116 3.14 -6.41 -4.97
C GLU A 116 2.62 -6.60 -3.56
N VAL A 117 1.34 -6.90 -3.44
CA VAL A 117 0.67 -7.11 -2.16
C VAL A 117 0.06 -8.50 -2.18
N LYS A 118 0.44 -9.32 -1.23
CA LYS A 118 -0.12 -10.67 -1.07
C LYS A 118 -0.91 -10.72 0.23
N ILE A 119 -2.16 -11.16 0.13
CA ILE A 119 -3.06 -11.24 1.27
C ILE A 119 -3.40 -12.70 1.49
N GLU A 120 -3.14 -13.20 2.69
CA GLU A 120 -3.34 -14.60 3.03
C GLU A 120 -4.17 -14.73 4.30
N GLU A 121 -5.27 -15.48 4.23
CA GLU A 121 -6.08 -15.76 5.41
C GLU A 121 -5.30 -16.67 6.37
N VAL A 122 -5.44 -16.40 7.66
CA VAL A 122 -4.84 -17.18 8.72
C VAL A 122 -5.87 -18.20 9.20
N LYS A 123 -5.41 -19.43 9.32
CA LYS A 123 -6.26 -20.51 9.82
C LYS A 123 -6.45 -20.46 11.34
#